data_bc8b01b9b037d3f4a39f32b285a6107f
#
_entry.id   bc8b01b9b037d3f4a39f32b285a6107f
#
_cell.length_a   1.000
_cell.length_b   1.000
_cell.length_c   1.000
_cell.angle_alpha   90.00
_cell.angle_beta   90.00
_cell.angle_gamma   90.00
#
_symmetry.space_group_name_H-M   'P 1'
#
loop_
_entity.id
_entity.type
_entity.pdbx_description
1 polymer ?
#
loop_
_entity_poly.entity_id
_entity_poly.type
_entity_poly.pdbx_seq_one_letter_code
_entity_poly.pdbx_strand_id
1 'polypeptide(L)'
;MNITSLKIMVVIGARPNYMKTAPLIHALNAASRNDPSSPSIEIELIHTGQHYEDLLSKFLIEELSFPPVDINLKVGSASHGQQTGLILQRFEPVLHASNPDVVVVAGDVNSTLACAMVAAKNYLRLPDGRLRRPRIAHIEAGLRSFDKTMPEEINRRLTDTLADDLFIHSPEARENLLREGALEENILNVGNLMIDTLDRLLPLARNSDIFNRLALMPSSDAGSPRPYALVTLHRPSNVDDPEMLQKILRGIARISPDIEVIFP
;
A
#
# COMPACT_ATOMS: atom_id res chain seq x y z
N MET A 1 -23.76 15.08 -17.19
CA MET A 1 -24.29 13.70 -17.02
C MET A 1 -24.31 13.42 -15.53
N ASN A 2 -25.48 13.06 -14.97
CA ASN A 2 -25.50 12.60 -13.58
C ASN A 2 -24.86 11.21 -13.55
N ILE A 3 -23.69 11.12 -12.91
CA ILE A 3 -23.04 9.81 -12.63
C ILE A 3 -23.90 9.14 -11.57
N THR A 4 -24.56 8.04 -11.95
CA THR A 4 -25.41 7.27 -11.02
C THR A 4 -24.65 6.18 -10.28
N SER A 5 -23.55 5.72 -10.85
CA SER A 5 -22.65 4.70 -10.25
C SER A 5 -21.20 5.00 -10.63
N LEU A 6 -20.27 4.77 -9.70
CA LEU A 6 -18.83 4.90 -9.89
C LEU A 6 -18.18 3.55 -9.56
N LYS A 7 -17.52 2.92 -10.53
CA LYS A 7 -16.79 1.67 -10.31
C LYS A 7 -15.31 1.97 -10.06
N ILE A 8 -14.82 1.62 -8.87
CA ILE A 8 -13.46 1.85 -8.42
C ILE A 8 -12.74 0.51 -8.28
N MET A 9 -11.69 0.32 -9.05
CA MET A 9 -10.80 -0.83 -8.95
C MET A 9 -9.62 -0.48 -8.05
N VAL A 10 -9.47 -1.17 -6.92
CA VAL A 10 -8.36 -0.97 -5.97
C VAL A 10 -7.36 -2.10 -6.11
N VAL A 11 -6.10 -1.75 -6.41
CA VAL A 11 -5.04 -2.72 -6.65
C VAL A 11 -4.15 -2.84 -5.41
N ILE A 12 -3.93 -4.08 -4.98
CA ILE A 12 -2.99 -4.45 -3.92
C ILE A 12 -2.00 -5.49 -4.43
N GLY A 13 -0.74 -5.42 -4.00
CA GLY A 13 0.31 -6.31 -4.49
C GLY A 13 1.22 -6.85 -3.39
N ALA A 14 1.38 -6.10 -2.32
CA ALA A 14 2.28 -6.40 -1.22
C ALA A 14 1.64 -6.04 0.12
N ARG A 15 2.19 -6.60 1.20
CA ARG A 15 1.70 -6.35 2.58
C ARG A 15 1.46 -4.88 2.91
N PRO A 16 2.35 -3.92 2.59
CA PRO A 16 2.11 -2.51 2.88
C PRO A 16 0.86 -1.93 2.22
N ASN A 17 0.43 -2.48 1.08
CA ASN A 17 -0.77 -1.97 0.41
C ASN A 17 -2.05 -2.21 1.23
N TYR A 18 -2.15 -3.32 2.00
CA TYR A 18 -3.30 -3.56 2.87
C TYR A 18 -3.47 -2.44 3.89
N MET A 19 -2.36 -2.04 4.55
CA MET A 19 -2.36 -0.96 5.55
C MET A 19 -2.74 0.39 4.95
N LYS A 20 -2.41 0.63 3.68
CA LYS A 20 -2.70 1.90 2.98
C LYS A 20 -4.10 1.93 2.37
N THR A 21 -4.62 0.78 1.95
CA THR A 21 -5.91 0.72 1.24
C THR A 21 -7.10 0.40 2.11
N ALA A 22 -6.91 -0.26 3.27
CA ALA A 22 -8.01 -0.58 4.19
C ALA A 22 -8.80 0.67 4.64
N PRO A 23 -8.19 1.76 5.13
CA PRO A 23 -8.92 2.97 5.50
C PRO A 23 -9.69 3.57 4.33
N LEU A 24 -9.08 3.61 3.14
CA LEU A 24 -9.74 4.08 1.94
C LEU A 24 -11.01 3.27 1.61
N ILE A 25 -10.90 1.94 1.59
CA ILE A 25 -12.03 1.06 1.27
C ILE A 25 -13.16 1.26 2.29
N HIS A 26 -12.82 1.38 3.58
CA HIS A 26 -13.81 1.67 4.61
C HIS A 26 -14.49 3.03 4.42
N ALA A 27 -13.72 4.06 4.07
CA ALA A 27 -14.26 5.40 3.82
C ALA A 27 -15.17 5.42 2.57
N LEU A 28 -14.78 4.77 1.48
CA LEU A 28 -15.58 4.65 0.26
C LEU A 28 -16.90 3.89 0.52
N ASN A 29 -16.84 2.79 1.28
CA ASN A 29 -18.05 2.06 1.68
C ASN A 29 -18.98 2.88 2.58
N ALA A 30 -18.43 3.71 3.47
CA ALA A 30 -19.21 4.61 4.30
C ALA A 30 -19.85 5.74 3.49
N ALA A 31 -19.10 6.34 2.57
CA ALA A 31 -19.59 7.41 1.69
C ALA A 31 -20.77 6.94 0.83
N SER A 32 -20.69 5.74 0.27
CA SER A 32 -21.77 5.15 -0.53
C SER A 32 -23.08 4.94 0.25
N ARG A 33 -23.01 4.81 1.58
CA ARG A 33 -24.19 4.57 2.44
C ARG A 33 -24.82 5.84 2.99
N ASN A 34 -24.02 6.89 3.18
CA ASN A 34 -24.40 8.06 3.98
C ASN A 34 -25.04 9.19 3.18
N ASP A 35 -24.91 9.20 1.87
CA ASP A 35 -25.47 10.25 1.01
C ASP A 35 -26.21 9.64 -0.21
N PRO A 36 -27.54 9.53 -0.14
CA PRO A 36 -28.35 9.03 -1.26
C PRO A 36 -28.29 9.88 -2.53
N SER A 37 -27.77 11.13 -2.44
CA SER A 37 -27.57 12.00 -3.60
C SER A 37 -26.25 11.78 -4.31
N SER A 38 -25.30 11.11 -3.65
CA SER A 38 -24.02 10.71 -4.23
C SER A 38 -24.16 9.47 -5.11
N PRO A 39 -23.33 9.34 -6.16
CA PRO A 39 -23.32 8.12 -6.96
C PRO A 39 -23.03 6.89 -6.08
N SER A 40 -23.67 5.77 -6.40
CA SER A 40 -23.32 4.51 -5.74
C SER A 40 -21.86 4.14 -6.08
N ILE A 41 -21.09 3.71 -5.07
CA ILE A 41 -19.70 3.30 -5.27
C ILE A 41 -19.63 1.78 -5.26
N GLU A 42 -19.16 1.21 -6.36
CA GLU A 42 -18.81 -0.20 -6.49
C GLU A 42 -17.29 -0.34 -6.39
N ILE A 43 -16.82 -1.11 -5.42
CA ILE A 43 -15.39 -1.36 -5.21
C ILE A 43 -15.07 -2.78 -5.68
N GLU A 44 -14.08 -2.90 -6.54
CA GLU A 44 -13.53 -4.18 -6.98
C GLU A 44 -12.06 -4.26 -6.55
N LEU A 45 -11.73 -5.27 -5.75
CA LEU A 45 -10.43 -5.42 -5.14
C LEU A 45 -9.58 -6.46 -5.89
N ILE A 46 -8.47 -5.99 -6.47
CA ILE A 46 -7.56 -6.83 -7.24
C ILE A 46 -6.27 -7.08 -6.44
N HIS A 47 -5.96 -8.33 -6.20
CA HIS A 47 -4.67 -8.74 -5.63
C HIS A 47 -3.76 -9.27 -6.74
N THR A 48 -2.58 -8.67 -6.94
CA THR A 48 -1.66 -9.14 -7.98
C THR A 48 -0.98 -10.45 -7.62
N GLY A 49 -0.86 -10.77 -6.34
CA GLY A 49 -0.13 -11.94 -5.86
C GLY A 49 1.38 -11.77 -5.92
N GLN A 50 1.88 -10.52 -5.84
CA GLN A 50 3.31 -10.22 -5.90
C GLN A 50 4.11 -10.89 -4.78
N HIS A 51 3.55 -11.03 -3.58
CA HIS A 51 4.16 -11.75 -2.46
C HIS A 51 3.23 -12.84 -1.93
N TYR A 52 3.77 -14.02 -1.72
CA TYR A 52 3.12 -15.17 -1.09
C TYR A 52 3.47 -15.21 0.40
N GLU A 53 2.69 -14.54 1.25
CA GLU A 53 2.79 -14.68 2.71
C GLU A 53 1.38 -14.97 3.26
N ASP A 54 0.92 -16.20 3.12
CA ASP A 54 -0.45 -16.60 3.46
C ASP A 54 -0.81 -16.37 4.95
N LEU A 55 0.13 -16.55 5.88
CA LEU A 55 -0.14 -16.45 7.32
C LEU A 55 -0.23 -14.99 7.79
N LEU A 56 0.70 -14.14 7.36
CA LEU A 56 0.69 -12.71 7.70
C LEU A 56 -0.44 -11.97 6.99
N SER A 57 -0.78 -12.38 5.78
CA SER A 57 -1.91 -11.82 5.04
C SER A 57 -3.24 -12.13 5.71
N LYS A 58 -3.46 -13.33 6.24
CA LYS A 58 -4.69 -13.69 6.98
C LYS A 58 -4.88 -12.84 8.22
N PHE A 59 -3.84 -12.71 9.04
CA PHE A 59 -3.88 -11.89 10.25
C PHE A 59 -4.23 -10.42 9.92
N LEU A 60 -3.57 -9.83 8.92
CA LEU A 60 -3.85 -8.46 8.50
C LEU A 60 -5.27 -8.29 7.94
N ILE A 61 -5.76 -9.26 7.17
CA ILE A 61 -7.12 -9.24 6.63
C ILE A 61 -8.14 -9.22 7.77
N GLU A 62 -7.95 -10.07 8.78
CA GLU A 62 -8.83 -10.15 9.94
C GLU A 62 -8.78 -8.87 10.79
N GLU A 63 -7.60 -8.43 11.22
CA GLU A 63 -7.40 -7.26 12.08
C GLU A 63 -7.84 -5.95 11.41
N LEU A 64 -7.58 -5.79 10.13
CA LEU A 64 -8.01 -4.63 9.36
C LEU A 64 -9.48 -4.69 8.94
N SER A 65 -10.18 -5.80 9.20
CA SER A 65 -11.51 -6.07 8.62
C SER A 65 -11.50 -5.82 7.10
N PHE A 66 -10.44 -6.31 6.45
CA PHE A 66 -10.25 -6.11 5.02
C PHE A 66 -11.26 -6.97 4.24
N PRO A 67 -11.93 -6.42 3.21
CA PRO A 67 -12.89 -7.21 2.45
C PRO A 67 -12.18 -8.34 1.67
N PRO A 68 -12.91 -9.40 1.31
CA PRO A 68 -12.36 -10.45 0.46
C PRO A 68 -11.90 -9.86 -0.87
N VAL A 69 -10.81 -10.42 -1.40
CA VAL A 69 -10.27 -10.07 -2.72
C VAL A 69 -11.18 -10.64 -3.80
N ASP A 70 -11.64 -9.81 -4.74
CA ASP A 70 -12.50 -10.24 -5.83
C ASP A 70 -11.71 -11.04 -6.87
N ILE A 71 -10.51 -10.55 -7.24
CA ILE A 71 -9.67 -11.18 -8.26
C ILE A 71 -8.22 -11.25 -7.77
N ASN A 72 -7.63 -12.46 -7.84
CA ASN A 72 -6.21 -12.68 -7.58
C ASN A 72 -5.48 -13.07 -8.87
N LEU A 73 -4.49 -12.26 -9.28
CA LEU A 73 -3.71 -12.49 -10.49
C LEU A 73 -2.65 -13.61 -10.33
N LYS A 74 -2.33 -14.02 -9.11
CA LYS A 74 -1.41 -15.14 -8.77
C LYS A 74 -0.04 -15.01 -9.43
N VAL A 75 0.55 -13.82 -9.45
CA VAL A 75 1.83 -13.57 -10.14
C VAL A 75 3.00 -14.27 -9.47
N GLY A 76 3.08 -14.20 -8.14
CA GLY A 76 4.18 -14.79 -7.37
C GLY A 76 5.45 -13.95 -7.36
N SER A 77 6.45 -14.45 -6.62
CA SER A 77 7.77 -13.85 -6.54
C SER A 77 8.59 -14.20 -7.78
N ALA A 78 9.24 -13.20 -8.37
CA ALA A 78 10.11 -13.34 -9.53
C ALA A 78 11.09 -12.16 -9.59
N SER A 79 11.99 -12.11 -10.58
CA SER A 79 12.79 -10.91 -10.84
C SER A 79 11.86 -9.71 -11.19
N HIS A 80 12.32 -8.47 -10.94
CA HIS A 80 11.50 -7.28 -11.18
C HIS A 80 10.90 -7.24 -12.59
N GLY A 81 11.71 -7.53 -13.60
CA GLY A 81 11.24 -7.54 -14.99
C GLY A 81 10.19 -8.61 -15.28
N GLN A 82 10.43 -9.85 -14.82
CA GLN A 82 9.49 -10.95 -14.99
C GLN A 82 8.18 -10.69 -14.22
N GLN A 83 8.27 -10.24 -12.98
CA GLN A 83 7.11 -9.95 -12.15
C GLN A 83 6.27 -8.83 -12.76
N THR A 84 6.90 -7.72 -13.14
CA THR A 84 6.23 -6.60 -13.82
C THR A 84 5.56 -7.05 -15.11
N GLY A 85 6.25 -7.82 -15.95
CA GLY A 85 5.70 -8.36 -17.20
C GLY A 85 4.49 -9.27 -16.98
N LEU A 86 4.52 -10.15 -15.98
CA LEU A 86 3.40 -11.01 -15.62
C LEU A 86 2.20 -10.22 -15.10
N ILE A 87 2.43 -9.16 -14.31
CA ILE A 87 1.36 -8.28 -13.84
C ILE A 87 0.69 -7.58 -15.02
N LEU A 88 1.46 -6.98 -15.92
CA LEU A 88 0.95 -6.34 -17.14
C LEU A 88 0.04 -7.30 -17.91
N GLN A 89 0.54 -8.50 -18.22
CA GLN A 89 -0.17 -9.51 -18.99
C GLN A 89 -1.47 -9.98 -18.33
N ARG A 90 -1.47 -10.19 -17.01
CA ARG A 90 -2.63 -10.74 -16.30
C ARG A 90 -3.64 -9.67 -15.90
N PHE A 91 -3.20 -8.44 -15.71
CA PHE A 91 -4.08 -7.33 -15.32
C PHE A 91 -4.90 -6.79 -16.51
N GLU A 92 -4.34 -6.74 -17.72
CA GLU A 92 -5.01 -6.17 -18.88
C GLU A 92 -6.38 -6.80 -19.19
N PRO A 93 -6.52 -8.14 -19.27
CA PRO A 93 -7.83 -8.74 -19.48
C PRO A 93 -8.82 -8.48 -18.34
N VAL A 94 -8.34 -8.37 -17.09
CA VAL A 94 -9.16 -8.03 -15.94
C VAL A 94 -9.67 -6.60 -16.06
N LEU A 95 -8.81 -5.65 -16.42
CA LEU A 95 -9.19 -4.25 -16.63
C LEU A 95 -10.31 -4.13 -17.67
N HIS A 96 -10.19 -4.85 -18.79
CA HIS A 96 -11.21 -4.83 -19.84
C HIS A 96 -12.52 -5.48 -19.42
N ALA A 97 -12.46 -6.60 -18.69
CA ALA A 97 -13.65 -7.29 -18.21
C ALA A 97 -14.41 -6.47 -17.16
N SER A 98 -13.70 -5.83 -16.26
CA SER A 98 -14.25 -5.02 -15.18
C SER A 98 -14.76 -3.65 -15.62
N ASN A 99 -14.11 -3.05 -16.61
CA ASN A 99 -14.44 -1.71 -17.15
C ASN A 99 -14.59 -0.63 -16.06
N PRO A 100 -13.57 -0.41 -15.16
CA PRO A 100 -13.68 0.54 -14.07
C PRO A 100 -13.65 2.00 -14.54
N ASP A 101 -14.21 2.90 -13.72
CA ASP A 101 -14.09 4.34 -13.90
C ASP A 101 -12.74 4.84 -13.39
N VAL A 102 -12.28 4.27 -12.28
CA VAL A 102 -11.04 4.64 -11.59
C VAL A 102 -10.23 3.40 -11.25
N VAL A 103 -8.94 3.45 -11.48
CA VAL A 103 -7.95 2.48 -10.98
C VAL A 103 -7.12 3.15 -9.90
N VAL A 104 -7.22 2.64 -8.69
CA VAL A 104 -6.46 3.12 -7.53
C VAL A 104 -5.25 2.23 -7.32
N VAL A 105 -4.07 2.82 -7.30
CA VAL A 105 -2.80 2.17 -6.98
C VAL A 105 -2.14 2.85 -5.79
N ALA A 106 -1.40 2.12 -4.96
CA ALA A 106 -0.81 2.65 -3.73
C ALA A 106 0.68 2.32 -3.59
N GLY A 107 1.46 3.31 -3.18
CA GLY A 107 2.90 3.18 -2.93
C GLY A 107 3.72 2.96 -4.19
N ASP A 108 4.75 2.11 -4.11
CA ASP A 108 5.86 2.08 -5.07
C ASP A 108 6.31 0.66 -5.49
N VAL A 109 5.47 -0.35 -5.27
CA VAL A 109 5.78 -1.73 -5.65
C VAL A 109 5.58 -1.97 -7.15
N ASN A 110 6.09 -3.08 -7.69
CA ASN A 110 5.95 -3.40 -9.13
C ASN A 110 4.48 -3.44 -9.57
N SER A 111 3.58 -3.87 -8.70
CA SER A 111 2.14 -3.88 -8.96
C SER A 111 1.56 -2.49 -9.20
N THR A 112 2.03 -1.49 -8.43
CA THR A 112 1.62 -0.10 -8.55
C THR A 112 1.91 0.43 -9.95
N LEU A 113 3.17 0.30 -10.39
CA LEU A 113 3.58 0.76 -11.72
C LEU A 113 2.91 -0.03 -12.83
N ALA A 114 2.92 -1.37 -12.76
CA ALA A 114 2.42 -2.21 -13.85
C ALA A 114 0.91 -1.97 -14.10
N CYS A 115 0.10 -1.92 -13.04
CA CYS A 115 -1.33 -1.68 -13.19
C CYS A 115 -1.64 -0.25 -13.65
N ALA A 116 -0.91 0.76 -13.18
CA ALA A 116 -1.01 2.12 -13.69
C ALA A 116 -0.65 2.21 -15.19
N MET A 117 0.40 1.51 -15.62
CA MET A 117 0.82 1.48 -17.02
C MET A 117 -0.24 0.84 -17.92
N VAL A 118 -0.84 -0.27 -17.51
CA VAL A 118 -1.96 -0.88 -18.27
C VAL A 118 -3.13 0.08 -18.34
N ALA A 119 -3.55 0.67 -17.22
CA ALA A 119 -4.67 1.60 -17.18
C ALA A 119 -4.43 2.84 -18.06
N ALA A 120 -3.20 3.38 -18.06
CA ALA A 120 -2.83 4.56 -18.85
C ALA A 120 -2.90 4.33 -20.36
N LYS A 121 -2.69 3.10 -20.82
CA LYS A 121 -2.56 2.77 -22.26
C LYS A 121 -3.80 2.13 -22.85
N ASN A 122 -4.80 1.78 -22.04
CA ASN A 122 -6.00 1.09 -22.48
C ASN A 122 -7.22 2.00 -22.48
N TYR A 123 -8.00 1.88 -23.55
CA TYR A 123 -9.32 2.51 -23.70
C TYR A 123 -10.41 1.47 -23.51
N LEU A 124 -11.33 1.76 -22.61
CA LEU A 124 -12.45 0.89 -22.26
C LEU A 124 -13.69 1.36 -23.00
N ARG A 125 -14.50 0.41 -23.46
CA ARG A 125 -15.73 0.70 -24.20
C ARG A 125 -16.90 0.91 -23.24
N LEU A 126 -17.51 2.07 -23.33
CA LEU A 126 -18.73 2.40 -22.60
C LEU A 126 -19.98 1.74 -23.25
N PRO A 127 -21.09 1.61 -22.52
CA PRO A 127 -22.32 1.04 -23.07
C PRO A 127 -22.86 1.80 -24.29
N ASP A 128 -22.60 3.09 -24.41
CA ASP A 128 -22.96 3.93 -25.57
C ASP A 128 -21.96 3.82 -26.74
N GLY A 129 -20.98 2.94 -26.64
CA GLY A 129 -19.94 2.69 -27.65
C GLY A 129 -18.76 3.65 -27.64
N ARG A 130 -18.78 4.72 -26.86
CA ARG A 130 -17.63 5.61 -26.69
C ARG A 130 -16.48 4.87 -26.01
N LEU A 131 -15.27 5.38 -26.26
CA LEU A 131 -14.06 4.90 -25.59
C LEU A 131 -13.66 5.88 -24.49
N ARG A 132 -13.29 5.34 -23.34
CA ARG A 132 -12.80 6.10 -22.20
C ARG A 132 -11.57 5.40 -21.61
N ARG A 133 -10.54 6.20 -21.29
CA ARG A 133 -9.44 5.74 -20.41
C ARG A 133 -9.92 5.82 -18.96
N PRO A 134 -9.71 4.80 -18.10
CA PRO A 134 -10.00 4.92 -16.69
C PRO A 134 -9.09 6.01 -16.07
N ARG A 135 -9.59 6.74 -15.08
CA ARG A 135 -8.73 7.62 -14.28
C ARG A 135 -7.79 6.79 -13.42
N ILE A 136 -6.60 7.28 -13.20
CA ILE A 136 -5.59 6.62 -12.36
C ILE A 136 -5.36 7.50 -11.13
N ALA A 137 -5.64 6.94 -9.96
CA ALA A 137 -5.43 7.58 -8.67
C ALA A 137 -4.24 6.93 -7.96
N HIS A 138 -3.18 7.70 -7.70
CA HIS A 138 -1.99 7.24 -7.00
C HIS A 138 -1.98 7.71 -5.55
N ILE A 139 -2.06 6.75 -4.63
CA ILE A 139 -1.98 7.00 -3.19
C ILE A 139 -0.52 6.93 -2.74
N GLU A 140 -0.11 7.88 -1.91
CA GLU A 140 1.27 8.09 -1.46
C GLU A 140 2.17 8.57 -2.60
N ALA A 141 1.62 9.46 -3.45
CA ALA A 141 2.33 10.08 -4.56
C ALA A 141 3.38 11.09 -4.08
N GLY A 142 4.35 11.38 -4.93
CA GLY A 142 5.31 12.49 -4.76
C GLY A 142 6.46 12.24 -3.79
N LEU A 143 6.51 11.11 -3.09
CA LEU A 143 7.66 10.77 -2.26
C LEU A 143 8.90 10.49 -3.12
N ARG A 144 10.07 10.93 -2.65
CA ARG A 144 11.35 10.70 -3.35
C ARG A 144 12.44 10.31 -2.36
N SER A 145 13.20 9.27 -2.72
CA SER A 145 14.47 8.93 -2.07
C SER A 145 15.66 9.59 -2.77
N PHE A 146 15.45 10.00 -4.02
CA PHE A 146 16.50 10.48 -4.95
C PHE A 146 17.61 9.45 -5.24
N ASP A 147 17.42 8.21 -4.80
CA ASP A 147 18.33 7.09 -5.06
C ASP A 147 17.81 6.24 -6.22
N LYS A 148 18.38 6.46 -7.41
CA LYS A 148 18.00 5.74 -8.63
C LYS A 148 18.40 4.25 -8.62
N THR A 149 19.15 3.79 -7.63
CA THR A 149 19.47 2.37 -7.48
C THR A 149 18.32 1.59 -6.85
N MET A 150 17.37 2.28 -6.23
CA MET A 150 16.17 1.69 -5.66
C MET A 150 15.09 1.48 -6.73
N PRO A 151 14.65 0.23 -6.96
CA PRO A 151 13.55 -0.06 -7.89
C PRO A 151 12.26 0.71 -7.55
N GLU A 152 11.99 0.91 -6.26
CA GLU A 152 10.84 1.64 -5.76
C GLU A 152 10.86 3.12 -6.20
N GLU A 153 12.03 3.73 -6.27
CA GLU A 153 12.17 5.12 -6.76
C GLU A 153 11.78 5.25 -8.22
N ILE A 154 12.14 4.25 -9.02
CA ILE A 154 11.75 4.19 -10.43
C ILE A 154 10.22 4.01 -10.53
N ASN A 155 9.67 3.06 -9.77
CA ASN A 155 8.24 2.77 -9.79
C ASN A 155 7.40 3.99 -9.42
N ARG A 156 7.74 4.71 -8.31
CA ARG A 156 6.94 5.85 -7.86
C ARG A 156 6.96 7.01 -8.86
N ARG A 157 8.13 7.33 -9.42
CA ARG A 157 8.26 8.42 -10.41
C ARG A 157 7.46 8.14 -11.67
N LEU A 158 7.55 6.92 -12.19
CA LEU A 158 6.79 6.54 -13.38
C LEU A 158 5.28 6.47 -13.10
N THR A 159 4.88 5.98 -11.93
CA THR A 159 3.48 5.95 -11.54
C THR A 159 2.91 7.36 -11.41
N ASP A 160 3.62 8.28 -10.74
CA ASP A 160 3.22 9.69 -10.63
C ASP A 160 3.03 10.35 -12.00
N THR A 161 3.90 10.04 -12.96
CA THR A 161 3.78 10.55 -14.34
C THR A 161 2.53 10.04 -15.06
N LEU A 162 2.07 8.82 -14.73
CA LEU A 162 0.91 8.19 -15.37
C LEU A 162 -0.41 8.55 -14.70
N ALA A 163 -0.38 8.95 -13.43
CA ALA A 163 -1.57 9.20 -12.62
C ALA A 163 -2.26 10.52 -12.98
N ASP A 164 -3.59 10.50 -12.92
CA ASP A 164 -4.45 11.67 -13.10
C ASP A 164 -4.71 12.38 -11.77
N ASP A 165 -4.76 11.63 -10.67
CA ASP A 165 -4.99 12.11 -9.31
C ASP A 165 -3.84 11.67 -8.41
N LEU A 166 -3.14 12.64 -7.81
CA LEU A 166 -1.94 12.44 -7.02
C LEU A 166 -2.25 12.76 -5.54
N PHE A 167 -2.55 11.71 -4.77
CA PHE A 167 -2.86 11.84 -3.36
C PHE A 167 -1.59 11.84 -2.52
N ILE A 168 -1.27 12.99 -1.93
CA ILE A 168 -0.06 13.21 -1.15
C ILE A 168 -0.36 13.32 0.35
N HIS A 169 0.67 13.13 1.17
CA HIS A 169 0.58 13.28 2.62
C HIS A 169 1.61 14.25 3.22
N SER A 170 2.42 14.91 2.38
CA SER A 170 3.42 15.88 2.87
C SER A 170 3.65 17.03 1.89
N PRO A 171 4.08 18.20 2.39
CA PRO A 171 4.45 19.34 1.54
C PRO A 171 5.58 19.02 0.56
N GLU A 172 6.57 18.24 0.99
CA GLU A 172 7.73 17.85 0.17
C GLU A 172 7.30 17.02 -1.05
N ALA A 173 6.29 16.16 -0.88
CA ALA A 173 5.73 15.39 -1.98
C ALA A 173 5.14 16.30 -3.05
N ARG A 174 4.42 17.38 -2.63
CA ARG A 174 3.89 18.38 -3.54
C ARG A 174 5.00 19.11 -4.32
N GLU A 175 6.05 19.53 -3.61
CA GLU A 175 7.19 20.21 -4.25
C GLU A 175 7.89 19.32 -5.29
N ASN A 176 8.06 18.03 -4.99
CA ASN A 176 8.64 17.07 -5.91
C ASN A 176 7.80 16.92 -7.18
N LEU A 177 6.49 16.74 -7.04
CA LEU A 177 5.57 16.58 -8.16
C LEU A 177 5.54 17.81 -9.06
N LEU A 178 5.44 19.02 -8.48
CA LEU A 178 5.48 20.28 -9.25
C LEU A 178 6.81 20.44 -10.01
N ARG A 179 7.92 20.12 -9.37
CA ARG A 179 9.24 20.16 -10.02
C ARG A 179 9.36 19.17 -11.18
N GLU A 180 8.64 18.07 -11.12
CA GLU A 180 8.60 17.04 -12.17
C GLU A 180 7.50 17.32 -13.22
N GLY A 181 6.77 18.44 -13.11
CA GLY A 181 5.81 18.90 -14.11
C GLY A 181 4.37 18.43 -13.91
N ALA A 182 4.02 17.89 -12.74
CA ALA A 182 2.62 17.61 -12.42
C ALA A 182 1.82 18.92 -12.33
N LEU A 183 0.55 18.86 -12.73
CA LEU A 183 -0.36 19.99 -12.60
C LEU A 183 -0.82 20.15 -11.15
N GLU A 184 -0.85 21.37 -10.65
CA GLU A 184 -1.28 21.68 -9.29
C GLU A 184 -2.67 21.13 -8.95
N GLU A 185 -3.60 21.22 -9.90
CA GLU A 185 -4.98 20.76 -9.77
C GLU A 185 -5.13 19.26 -9.60
N ASN A 186 -4.10 18.48 -9.98
CA ASN A 186 -4.07 17.02 -9.83
C ASN A 186 -3.47 16.57 -8.49
N ILE A 187 -2.89 17.50 -7.72
CA ILE A 187 -2.21 17.20 -6.45
C ILE A 187 -3.15 17.48 -5.27
N LEU A 188 -3.51 16.42 -4.55
CA LEU A 188 -4.48 16.48 -3.46
C LEU A 188 -3.79 16.05 -2.14
N ASN A 189 -3.65 17.01 -1.22
CA ASN A 189 -3.11 16.69 0.12
C ASN A 189 -4.23 16.14 1.00
N VAL A 190 -4.17 14.84 1.28
CA VAL A 190 -5.21 14.09 1.99
C VAL A 190 -4.73 13.49 3.32
N GLY A 191 -3.48 13.71 3.70
CA GLY A 191 -2.88 13.06 4.87
C GLY A 191 -2.41 11.63 4.59
N ASN A 192 -2.01 10.94 5.66
CA ASN A 192 -1.34 9.64 5.58
C ASN A 192 -2.25 8.50 6.07
N LEU A 193 -2.71 7.65 5.15
CA LEU A 193 -3.56 6.49 5.44
C LEU A 193 -2.93 5.48 6.43
N MET A 194 -1.60 5.47 6.57
CA MET A 194 -0.94 4.65 7.61
C MET A 194 -1.27 5.14 9.01
N ILE A 195 -1.52 6.46 9.18
CA ILE A 195 -1.96 7.03 10.47
C ILE A 195 -3.41 6.61 10.76
N ASP A 196 -4.30 6.65 9.76
CA ASP A 196 -5.67 6.20 9.91
C ASP A 196 -5.73 4.72 10.32
N THR A 197 -4.85 3.90 9.74
CA THR A 197 -4.71 2.49 10.11
C THR A 197 -4.20 2.35 11.55
N LEU A 198 -3.19 3.14 11.94
CA LEU A 198 -2.67 3.13 13.30
C LEU A 198 -3.76 3.50 14.31
N ASP A 199 -4.49 4.57 14.08
CA ASP A 199 -5.56 5.04 14.97
C ASP A 199 -6.66 3.98 15.12
N ARG A 200 -7.00 3.29 14.04
CA ARG A 200 -7.97 2.20 14.05
C ARG A 200 -7.49 0.99 14.86
N LEU A 201 -6.20 0.62 14.74
CA LEU A 201 -5.64 -0.56 15.41
C LEU A 201 -5.16 -0.28 16.85
N LEU A 202 -4.98 0.98 17.21
CA LEU A 202 -4.46 1.37 18.52
C LEU A 202 -5.30 0.81 19.71
N PRO A 203 -6.65 0.81 19.68
CA PRO A 203 -7.44 0.18 20.73
C PRO A 203 -7.18 -1.33 20.86
N LEU A 204 -7.01 -2.04 19.75
CA LEU A 204 -6.68 -3.47 19.75
C LEU A 204 -5.27 -3.70 20.31
N ALA A 205 -4.30 -2.88 19.89
CA ALA A 205 -2.94 -2.96 20.40
C ALA A 205 -2.84 -2.72 21.90
N ARG A 206 -3.64 -1.79 22.46
CA ARG A 206 -3.70 -1.52 23.89
C ARG A 206 -4.24 -2.70 24.71
N ASN A 207 -5.09 -3.52 24.11
CA ASN A 207 -5.67 -4.71 24.74
C ASN A 207 -4.84 -5.99 24.47
N SER A 208 -3.69 -5.87 23.78
CA SER A 208 -2.82 -6.99 23.47
C SER A 208 -2.11 -7.53 24.72
N ASP A 209 -2.00 -8.85 24.82
CA ASP A 209 -1.24 -9.56 25.86
C ASP A 209 0.25 -9.72 25.52
N ILE A 210 0.73 -9.08 24.45
CA ILE A 210 2.08 -9.28 23.91
C ILE A 210 3.18 -9.04 24.96
N PHE A 211 3.04 -8.06 25.82
CA PHE A 211 4.03 -7.79 26.87
C PHE A 211 4.12 -8.92 27.90
N ASN A 212 3.00 -9.57 28.23
CA ASN A 212 2.99 -10.76 29.07
C ASN A 212 3.63 -11.95 28.37
N ARG A 213 3.29 -12.18 27.11
CA ARG A 213 3.85 -13.28 26.30
C ARG A 213 5.37 -13.17 26.12
N LEU A 214 5.88 -11.94 26.02
CA LEU A 214 7.31 -11.66 25.93
C LEU A 214 7.98 -11.52 27.31
N ALA A 215 7.25 -11.77 28.40
CA ALA A 215 7.75 -11.63 29.77
C ALA A 215 8.34 -10.23 30.07
N LEU A 216 7.82 -9.19 29.42
CA LEU A 216 8.23 -7.81 29.62
C LEU A 216 7.50 -7.13 30.78
N MET A 217 6.35 -7.69 31.22
CA MET A 217 5.64 -7.15 32.37
C MET A 217 6.35 -7.55 33.67
N PRO A 218 6.45 -6.63 34.67
CA PRO A 218 6.95 -6.96 35.99
C PRO A 218 6.02 -7.97 36.67
N SER A 219 6.55 -8.75 37.61
CA SER A 219 5.80 -9.77 38.37
C SER A 219 4.67 -9.20 39.25
N SER A 220 4.61 -7.89 39.46
CA SER A 220 3.50 -7.18 40.11
C SER A 220 2.59 -6.58 39.04
N ASP A 221 1.32 -6.90 39.07
CA ASP A 221 0.29 -6.50 38.10
C ASP A 221 0.09 -4.97 37.88
N ALA A 222 0.89 -4.12 38.49
CA ALA A 222 0.75 -2.67 38.50
C ALA A 222 2.00 -1.97 37.97
N GLY A 223 2.45 -2.27 36.76
CA GLY A 223 3.64 -1.60 36.22
C GLY A 223 3.66 -1.41 34.71
N SER A 224 4.47 -0.46 34.25
CA SER A 224 4.81 -0.36 32.82
C SER A 224 5.74 -1.51 32.42
N PRO A 225 5.73 -1.93 31.15
CA PRO A 225 6.68 -2.92 30.64
C PRO A 225 8.12 -2.52 30.95
N ARG A 226 9.00 -3.49 31.18
CA ARG A 226 10.44 -3.26 31.29
C ARG A 226 10.94 -2.57 30.01
N PRO A 227 11.97 -1.73 30.09
CA PRO A 227 12.56 -1.14 28.88
C PRO A 227 12.95 -2.20 27.87
N TYR A 228 12.61 -1.97 26.61
CA TYR A 228 12.94 -2.86 25.50
C TYR A 228 13.29 -2.05 24.25
N ALA A 229 14.05 -2.67 23.35
CA ALA A 229 14.31 -2.16 22.02
C ALA A 229 13.61 -3.01 20.98
N LEU A 230 12.82 -2.40 20.11
CA LEU A 230 12.21 -3.07 18.97
C LEU A 230 13.09 -2.85 17.73
N VAL A 231 13.57 -3.93 17.13
CA VAL A 231 14.50 -3.89 16.00
C VAL A 231 13.88 -4.56 14.78
N THR A 232 13.91 -3.87 13.64
CA THR A 232 13.57 -4.46 12.35
C THR A 232 14.70 -4.25 11.34
N LEU A 233 15.04 -5.27 10.56
CA LEU A 233 16.03 -5.21 9.49
C LEU A 233 15.40 -5.81 8.23
N HIS A 234 15.24 -4.99 7.20
CA HIS A 234 14.53 -5.41 5.97
C HIS A 234 15.10 -4.78 4.68
N ARG A 235 16.19 -3.99 4.76
CA ARG A 235 16.84 -3.44 3.55
C ARG A 235 17.91 -4.40 3.04
N PRO A 236 17.95 -4.69 1.72
CA PRO A 236 18.98 -5.55 1.11
C PRO A 236 20.40 -5.16 1.55
N SER A 237 20.73 -3.88 1.59
CA SER A 237 22.03 -3.37 2.06
C SER A 237 22.39 -3.76 3.50
N ASN A 238 21.40 -4.12 4.32
CA ASN A 238 21.59 -4.51 5.71
C ASN A 238 21.60 -6.03 5.92
N VAL A 239 20.90 -6.79 5.06
CA VAL A 239 20.62 -8.21 5.30
C VAL A 239 21.25 -9.14 4.26
N ASP A 240 21.49 -8.67 3.04
CA ASP A 240 22.04 -9.49 1.95
C ASP A 240 23.57 -9.59 1.99
N ASP A 241 24.24 -8.63 2.64
CA ASP A 241 25.68 -8.68 2.89
C ASP A 241 25.96 -9.31 4.27
N PRO A 242 26.56 -10.52 4.35
CA PRO A 242 26.84 -11.18 5.61
C PRO A 242 27.73 -10.39 6.56
N GLU A 243 28.70 -9.62 6.03
CA GLU A 243 29.61 -8.81 6.85
C GLU A 243 28.87 -7.62 7.49
N MET A 244 28.02 -6.95 6.70
CA MET A 244 27.19 -5.85 7.18
C MET A 244 26.19 -6.34 8.23
N LEU A 245 25.48 -7.43 7.96
CA LEU A 245 24.52 -8.02 8.89
C LEU A 245 25.22 -8.40 10.22
N GLN A 246 26.38 -9.06 10.15
CA GLN A 246 27.16 -9.41 11.33
C GLN A 246 27.59 -8.18 12.14
N LYS A 247 27.99 -7.11 11.46
CA LYS A 247 28.35 -5.83 12.10
C LYS A 247 27.17 -5.22 12.86
N ILE A 248 25.98 -5.22 12.22
CA ILE A 248 24.75 -4.72 12.85
C ILE A 248 24.39 -5.59 14.07
N LEU A 249 24.39 -6.92 13.94
CA LEU A 249 24.06 -7.85 15.03
C LEU A 249 25.05 -7.71 16.21
N ARG A 250 26.34 -7.50 15.95
CA ARG A 250 27.31 -7.19 17.00
C ARG A 250 27.03 -5.85 17.71
N GLY A 251 26.54 -4.84 16.98
CA GLY A 251 26.09 -3.59 17.57
C GLY A 251 24.91 -3.79 18.51
N ILE A 252 23.92 -4.55 18.07
CA ILE A 252 22.72 -4.89 18.88
C ILE A 252 23.12 -5.70 20.12
N ALA A 253 24.02 -6.69 19.97
CA ALA A 253 24.48 -7.51 21.09
C ALA A 253 25.18 -6.72 22.20
N ARG A 254 25.70 -5.52 21.92
CA ARG A 254 26.31 -4.65 22.94
C ARG A 254 25.30 -4.00 23.87
N ILE A 255 24.07 -3.79 23.40
CA ILE A 255 23.01 -3.18 24.21
C ILE A 255 22.12 -4.24 24.90
N SER A 256 22.13 -5.48 24.40
CA SER A 256 21.25 -6.54 24.91
C SER A 256 21.49 -6.94 26.39
N PRO A 257 22.67 -6.76 27.00
CA PRO A 257 22.82 -6.96 28.44
C PRO A 257 22.02 -5.98 29.31
N ASP A 258 21.76 -4.78 28.81
CA ASP A 258 21.13 -3.68 29.55
C ASP A 258 19.64 -3.52 29.20
N ILE A 259 19.23 -3.98 28.02
CA ILE A 259 17.86 -3.82 27.52
C ILE A 259 17.43 -5.04 26.71
N GLU A 260 16.19 -5.49 26.95
CA GLU A 260 15.59 -6.57 26.16
C GLU A 260 15.45 -6.18 24.69
N VAL A 261 15.93 -7.02 23.78
CA VAL A 261 15.87 -6.76 22.33
C VAL A 261 14.83 -7.66 21.69
N ILE A 262 13.81 -7.06 21.10
CA ILE A 262 12.71 -7.75 20.42
C ILE A 262 12.90 -7.66 18.92
N PHE A 263 12.96 -8.80 18.26
CA PHE A 263 12.95 -8.96 16.82
C PHE A 263 11.61 -9.57 16.41
N PRO A 264 10.69 -8.81 15.74
CA PRO A 264 9.40 -9.32 15.27
C PRO A 264 9.55 -10.20 14.03
#